data_86fe48e82fd0e5e4ce3a58411f9cc34a
#
_entry.id   86fe48e82fd0e5e4ce3a58411f9cc34a
#
_cell.length_a   1.000
_cell.length_b   1.000
_cell.length_c   1.000
_cell.angle_alpha   90.00
_cell.angle_beta   90.00
_cell.angle_gamma   90.00
#
_symmetry.space_group_name_H-M   'P 1'
#
loop_
_entity.id
_entity.type
_entity.pdbx_description
1 polymer ?
#
loop_
_entity_poly.entity_id
_entity_poly.type
_entity_poly.pdbx_seq_one_letter_code
_entity_poly.pdbx_strand_id
1 'polypeptide(L)'
;LPAAGNDVKELKYKIDLRAVGAVKQLGAGLRIRGIDKNNVEEISFGAGAAQRTGSLNSGIFENASYEANGNELVIPLFGDAHYVYGYTGAQRPMLNTGNASTPLTDIYTLEVNVKLKNEISVPSVTDGLDFFIAYQGIGQKRTEIHLTHFNSATANGQLADNEVLEVIKAVNNTWALCVPDKFAYPTETTVITNAYSKFADWAHDQSSTTDWYKTVSSDKVIQY
;
A
#
# COMPACT_ATOMS: atom_id res chain seq x y z
N LEU A 1 12.53 -12.34 -0.08
CA LEU A 1 11.64 -12.90 0.92
C LEU A 1 12.26 -14.21 1.43
N PRO A 2 12.26 -14.50 2.74
CA PRO A 2 12.65 -15.82 3.26
C PRO A 2 11.78 -16.90 2.58
N ALA A 3 12.34 -18.07 2.38
CA ALA A 3 11.58 -19.19 1.85
C ALA A 3 10.42 -19.53 2.80
N ALA A 4 9.24 -19.85 2.25
CA ALA A 4 8.09 -20.27 3.03
C ALA A 4 8.49 -21.47 3.92
N GLY A 5 8.23 -21.36 5.22
CA GLY A 5 8.51 -22.42 6.20
C GLY A 5 9.64 -22.12 7.20
N ASN A 6 10.29 -20.97 7.13
CA ASN A 6 11.23 -20.54 8.16
C ASN A 6 10.51 -19.71 9.23
N ASP A 7 10.60 -20.16 10.48
CA ASP A 7 10.09 -19.38 11.61
C ASP A 7 11.06 -18.23 11.90
N VAL A 8 10.48 -17.06 12.20
CA VAL A 8 11.22 -15.82 12.42
C VAL A 8 10.71 -15.08 13.67
N LYS A 9 11.61 -14.38 14.33
CA LYS A 9 11.31 -13.45 15.45
C LYS A 9 11.34 -12.00 15.03
N GLU A 10 11.72 -11.69 13.80
CA GLU A 10 11.84 -10.33 13.32
C GLU A 10 11.34 -10.24 11.89
N LEU A 11 10.45 -9.25 11.65
CA LEU A 11 9.96 -8.91 10.32
C LEU A 11 10.41 -7.49 9.99
N LYS A 12 11.10 -7.33 8.86
CA LYS A 12 11.56 -6.03 8.37
C LYS A 12 10.90 -5.70 7.05
N TYR A 13 10.30 -4.52 6.99
CA TYR A 13 9.66 -4.00 5.79
C TYR A 13 10.33 -2.70 5.38
N LYS A 14 10.56 -2.56 4.09
CA LYS A 14 10.95 -1.31 3.47
C LYS A 14 9.88 -0.93 2.46
N ILE A 15 9.27 0.23 2.66
CA ILE A 15 8.16 0.73 1.87
C ILE A 15 8.59 2.03 1.20
N ASP A 16 8.60 2.05 -0.13
CA ASP A 16 8.87 3.22 -0.93
C ASP A 16 7.55 3.76 -1.51
N LEU A 17 7.19 4.99 -1.18
CA LEU A 17 6.09 5.71 -1.83
C LEU A 17 6.69 6.50 -3.01
N ARG A 18 6.37 6.12 -4.24
CA ARG A 18 7.02 6.65 -5.44
C ARG A 18 6.18 7.64 -6.21
N ALA A 19 4.86 7.62 -6.02
CA ALA A 19 3.92 8.51 -6.69
C ALA A 19 2.67 8.72 -5.87
N VAL A 20 2.03 9.87 -6.02
CA VAL A 20 0.72 10.17 -5.44
C VAL A 20 -0.16 10.78 -6.51
N GLY A 21 -1.09 10.00 -7.05
CA GLY A 21 -2.01 10.44 -8.11
C GLY A 21 -3.35 11.00 -7.58
N ALA A 22 -3.60 10.91 -6.29
CA ALA A 22 -4.83 11.42 -5.70
C ALA A 22 -4.67 12.88 -5.24
N VAL A 23 -5.73 13.66 -5.36
CA VAL A 23 -5.82 15.03 -4.81
C VAL A 23 -6.51 15.06 -3.44
N LYS A 24 -6.83 13.90 -2.88
CA LYS A 24 -7.44 13.74 -1.56
C LYS A 24 -6.40 13.23 -0.55
N GLN A 25 -6.71 13.44 0.73
CA GLN A 25 -5.94 12.84 1.79
C GLN A 25 -6.10 11.32 1.76
N LEU A 26 -4.99 10.63 1.58
CA LEU A 26 -4.90 9.18 1.61
C LEU A 26 -3.83 8.74 2.60
N GLY A 27 -4.21 7.85 3.51
CA GLY A 27 -3.29 7.09 4.34
C GLY A 27 -3.03 5.71 3.76
N ALA A 28 -2.07 5.01 4.35
CA ALA A 28 -1.84 3.60 4.07
C ALA A 28 -1.47 2.85 5.33
N GLY A 29 -1.84 1.58 5.38
CA GLY A 29 -1.52 0.66 6.46
C GLY A 29 -1.02 -0.68 5.95
N LEU A 30 -0.21 -1.32 6.76
CA LEU A 30 0.21 -2.70 6.60
C LEU A 30 -0.54 -3.54 7.63
N ARG A 31 -1.27 -4.54 7.18
CA ARG A 31 -2.01 -5.48 8.01
C ARG A 31 -1.31 -6.82 7.97
N ILE A 32 -0.99 -7.37 9.12
CA ILE A 32 -0.32 -8.66 9.26
C ILE A 32 -1.24 -9.57 10.06
N ARG A 33 -1.69 -10.65 9.45
CA ARG A 33 -2.50 -11.68 10.09
C ARG A 33 -1.60 -12.77 10.68
N GLY A 34 -2.09 -13.43 11.74
CA GLY A 34 -1.36 -14.49 12.42
C GLY A 34 -0.41 -14.00 13.52
N ILE A 35 -0.40 -12.70 13.82
CA ILE A 35 0.39 -12.14 14.91
C ILE A 35 -0.54 -11.71 16.05
N ASP A 36 -0.52 -12.45 17.16
CA ASP A 36 -1.15 -12.02 18.40
C ASP A 36 -0.40 -10.80 18.98
N LYS A 37 -1.15 -9.79 19.40
CA LYS A 37 -0.60 -8.59 20.04
C LYS A 37 0.32 -8.88 21.22
N ASN A 38 0.06 -9.95 21.96
CA ASN A 38 0.86 -10.34 23.11
C ASN A 38 2.22 -10.92 22.70
N ASN A 39 2.35 -11.36 21.45
CA ASN A 39 3.62 -11.81 20.87
C ASN A 39 4.48 -10.66 20.33
N VAL A 40 3.93 -9.46 20.19
CA VAL A 40 4.71 -8.28 19.80
C VAL A 40 5.59 -7.87 20.96
N GLU A 41 6.91 -7.81 20.73
CA GLU A 41 7.89 -7.27 21.67
C GLU A 41 8.07 -5.76 21.44
N GLU A 42 8.34 -5.38 20.18
CA GLU A 42 8.62 -4.00 19.79
C GLU A 42 8.22 -3.75 18.34
N ILE A 43 7.70 -2.57 18.05
CA ILE A 43 7.60 -2.05 16.68
C ILE A 43 8.39 -0.74 16.64
N SER A 44 9.40 -0.72 15.78
CA SER A 44 10.24 0.45 15.58
C SER A 44 10.28 0.89 14.11
N PHE A 45 10.60 2.16 13.92
CA PHE A 45 10.63 2.81 12.62
C PHE A 45 12.00 3.45 12.42
N GLY A 46 12.62 3.14 11.28
CA GLY A 46 13.92 3.69 10.87
C GLY A 46 13.76 4.90 9.95
N ALA A 47 14.26 4.79 8.72
CA ALA A 47 14.11 5.83 7.72
C ALA A 47 12.64 6.24 7.56
N GLY A 48 12.36 7.53 7.33
CA GLY A 48 11.01 8.06 7.16
C GLY A 48 10.15 8.19 8.42
N ALA A 49 10.65 7.82 9.60
CA ALA A 49 9.89 7.83 10.86
C ALA A 49 9.31 9.20 11.23
N ALA A 50 10.06 10.28 11.01
CA ALA A 50 9.63 11.63 11.36
C ALA A 50 8.45 12.08 10.46
N GLN A 51 8.57 11.91 9.15
CA GLN A 51 7.51 12.23 8.18
C GLN A 51 6.27 11.38 8.44
N ARG A 52 6.45 10.08 8.71
CA ARG A 52 5.38 9.19 9.12
C ARG A 52 4.62 9.75 10.31
N THR A 53 5.33 10.02 11.40
CA THR A 53 4.72 10.50 12.66
C THR A 53 3.95 11.80 12.45
N GLY A 54 4.52 12.74 11.72
CA GLY A 54 3.84 14.01 11.39
C GLY A 54 2.57 13.79 10.57
N SER A 55 2.60 12.87 9.58
CA SER A 55 1.46 12.57 8.73
C SER A 55 0.28 11.93 9.48
N LEU A 56 0.55 11.20 10.56
CA LEU A 56 -0.48 10.51 11.36
C LEU A 56 -1.35 11.48 12.19
N ASN A 57 -0.95 12.75 12.35
CA ASN A 57 -1.80 13.78 12.93
C ASN A 57 -3.08 14.05 12.12
N SER A 58 -3.19 13.48 10.94
CA SER A 58 -4.38 13.51 10.09
C SER A 58 -5.63 12.85 10.71
N GLY A 59 -5.44 11.97 11.70
CA GLY A 59 -6.53 11.30 12.41
C GLY A 59 -7.13 10.07 11.70
N ILE A 60 -6.57 9.63 10.57
CA ILE A 60 -7.04 8.43 9.86
C ILE A 60 -6.80 7.16 10.70
N PHE A 61 -5.71 7.11 11.45
CA PHE A 61 -5.39 6.00 12.34
C PHE A 61 -5.52 6.44 13.80
N GLU A 62 -6.14 5.58 14.62
CA GLU A 62 -6.36 5.88 16.04
C GLU A 62 -5.07 5.78 16.86
N ASN A 63 -4.16 4.89 16.45
CA ASN A 63 -2.90 4.69 17.13
C ASN A 63 -1.72 4.89 16.17
N ALA A 64 -0.84 5.78 16.52
CA ALA A 64 0.34 6.09 15.70
C ALA A 64 1.38 4.95 15.70
N SER A 65 1.43 4.08 16.70
CA SER A 65 2.37 2.97 16.73
C SER A 65 1.84 1.79 15.92
N TYR A 66 0.80 1.15 16.44
CA TYR A 66 0.09 0.05 15.78
C TYR A 66 -1.30 -0.13 16.39
N GLU A 67 -2.18 -0.77 15.65
CA GLU A 67 -3.47 -1.23 16.12
C GLU A 67 -3.46 -2.77 16.11
N ALA A 68 -4.06 -3.39 17.10
CA ALA A 68 -4.10 -4.85 17.17
C ALA A 68 -5.45 -5.36 17.66
N ASN A 69 -5.95 -6.40 17.02
CA ASN A 69 -7.18 -7.08 17.39
C ASN A 69 -7.05 -8.58 17.16
N GLY A 70 -7.12 -9.37 18.25
CA GLY A 70 -6.90 -10.83 18.16
C GLY A 70 -5.53 -11.15 17.56
N ASN A 71 -5.53 -11.92 16.48
CA ASN A 71 -4.33 -12.31 15.72
C ASN A 71 -4.06 -11.40 14.52
N GLU A 72 -4.42 -10.14 14.62
CA GLU A 72 -4.23 -9.16 13.56
C GLU A 72 -3.46 -7.95 14.08
N LEU A 73 -2.39 -7.60 13.40
CA LEU A 73 -1.59 -6.42 13.64
C LEU A 73 -1.72 -5.46 12.46
N VAL A 74 -2.08 -4.21 12.74
CA VAL A 74 -2.15 -3.15 11.74
C VAL A 74 -1.12 -2.08 12.06
N ILE A 75 -0.23 -1.82 11.14
CA ILE A 75 0.83 -0.83 11.27
C ILE A 75 0.51 0.34 10.34
N PRO A 76 0.15 1.53 10.85
CA PRO A 76 0.01 2.72 10.04
C PRO A 76 1.32 3.07 9.37
N LEU A 77 1.34 3.19 8.05
CA LEU A 77 2.52 3.57 7.29
C LEU A 77 2.63 5.08 7.14
N PHE A 78 1.52 5.74 6.86
CA PHE A 78 1.35 7.19 6.88
C PHE A 78 -0.16 7.50 6.90
N GLY A 79 -0.53 8.65 7.44
CA GLY A 79 -1.92 9.12 7.47
C GLY A 79 -2.24 10.10 6.34
N ASP A 80 -1.22 10.61 5.65
CA ASP A 80 -1.35 11.52 4.52
C ASP A 80 -0.15 11.38 3.58
N ALA A 81 -0.39 10.85 2.39
CA ALA A 81 0.62 10.63 1.37
C ALA A 81 1.30 11.93 0.88
N HIS A 82 0.60 13.07 0.92
CA HIS A 82 1.18 14.36 0.55
C HIS A 82 2.05 14.94 1.66
N TYR A 83 1.63 14.71 2.91
CA TYR A 83 2.36 15.24 4.06
C TYR A 83 3.79 14.71 4.13
N VAL A 84 4.02 13.45 3.79
CA VAL A 84 5.38 12.86 3.83
C VAL A 84 6.33 13.49 2.82
N TYR A 85 5.79 14.22 1.84
CA TYR A 85 6.52 15.04 0.88
C TYR A 85 6.49 16.54 1.19
N GLY A 86 6.06 16.93 2.40
CA GLY A 86 6.04 18.31 2.85
C GLY A 86 4.81 19.13 2.47
N TYR A 87 3.82 18.55 1.82
CA TYR A 87 2.56 19.24 1.49
C TYR A 87 1.58 19.15 2.66
N THR A 88 1.64 20.09 3.59
CA THR A 88 0.87 20.08 4.84
C THR A 88 -0.45 20.86 4.78
N GLY A 89 -0.74 21.51 3.67
CA GLY A 89 -1.91 22.38 3.51
C GLY A 89 -3.00 21.79 2.61
N ALA A 90 -3.87 22.66 2.11
CA ALA A 90 -4.94 22.30 1.18
C ALA A 90 -4.44 21.93 -0.24
N GLN A 91 -3.21 22.31 -0.58
CA GLN A 91 -2.62 21.96 -1.87
C GLN A 91 -2.17 20.51 -1.86
N ARG A 92 -2.72 19.76 -2.81
CA ARG A 92 -2.43 18.33 -2.99
C ARG A 92 -2.13 18.07 -4.47
N PRO A 93 -0.92 18.41 -4.93
CA PRO A 93 -0.55 18.19 -6.31
C PRO A 93 -0.40 16.71 -6.61
N MET A 94 -0.61 16.30 -7.83
CA MET A 94 -0.15 15.00 -8.29
C MET A 94 1.37 14.96 -8.24
N LEU A 95 1.94 13.92 -7.65
CA LEU A 95 3.36 13.77 -7.46
C LEU A 95 3.88 12.60 -8.28
N ASN A 96 4.84 12.87 -9.16
CA ASN A 96 5.55 11.86 -9.94
C ASN A 96 4.64 10.91 -10.75
N THR A 97 3.54 11.43 -11.31
CA THR A 97 2.57 10.65 -12.09
C THR A 97 2.65 10.90 -13.60
N GLY A 98 3.42 11.87 -14.04
CA GLY A 98 3.61 12.20 -15.46
C GLY A 98 3.99 13.66 -15.70
N ASN A 99 3.95 14.09 -16.94
CA ASN A 99 4.45 15.42 -17.37
C ASN A 99 3.72 16.62 -16.73
N ALA A 100 2.45 16.43 -16.33
CA ALA A 100 1.66 17.46 -15.66
C ALA A 100 1.76 17.41 -14.11
N SER A 101 2.51 16.46 -13.57
CA SER A 101 2.70 16.29 -12.14
C SER A 101 3.96 16.98 -11.64
N THR A 102 4.03 17.22 -10.33
CA THR A 102 5.26 17.66 -9.68
C THR A 102 6.24 16.49 -9.60
N PRO A 103 7.43 16.59 -10.20
CA PRO A 103 8.44 15.53 -10.07
C PRO A 103 8.94 15.44 -8.62
N LEU A 104 9.24 14.24 -8.17
CA LEU A 104 9.88 14.01 -6.88
C LEU A 104 11.39 13.93 -7.05
N THR A 105 12.12 14.70 -6.26
CA THR A 105 13.59 14.62 -6.20
C THR A 105 14.05 13.45 -5.34
N ASP A 106 13.29 13.17 -4.29
CA ASP A 106 13.58 12.10 -3.34
C ASP A 106 12.35 11.22 -3.14
N ILE A 107 12.57 9.92 -3.02
CA ILE A 107 11.51 8.95 -2.73
C ILE A 107 11.36 8.82 -1.21
N TYR A 108 10.12 9.00 -0.72
CA TYR A 108 9.84 8.69 0.68
C TYR A 108 10.01 7.18 0.91
N THR A 109 10.95 6.84 1.77
CA THR A 109 11.20 5.47 2.21
C THR A 109 10.87 5.35 3.69
N LEU A 110 10.08 4.36 4.05
CA LEU A 110 9.79 4.00 5.44
C LEU A 110 10.37 2.62 5.73
N GLU A 111 11.17 2.52 6.78
CA GLU A 111 11.61 1.24 7.34
C GLU A 111 10.78 0.92 8.58
N VAL A 112 10.23 -0.29 8.61
CA VAL A 112 9.43 -0.83 9.72
C VAL A 112 10.08 -2.10 10.20
N ASN A 113 10.31 -2.21 11.51
CA ASN A 113 10.81 -3.41 12.14
C ASN A 113 9.83 -3.89 13.21
N VAL A 114 9.40 -5.14 13.12
CA VAL A 114 8.51 -5.81 14.08
C VAL A 114 9.31 -6.92 14.75
N LYS A 115 9.58 -6.79 16.04
CA LYS A 115 10.19 -7.82 16.88
C LYS A 115 9.12 -8.59 17.64
N LEU A 116 9.28 -9.89 17.72
CA LEU A 116 8.37 -10.82 18.34
C LEU A 116 9.05 -11.57 19.50
N LYS A 117 8.28 -11.85 20.54
CA LYS A 117 8.74 -12.65 21.69
C LYS A 117 8.99 -14.11 21.31
N ASN A 118 8.12 -14.66 20.47
CA ASN A 118 8.17 -16.03 19.98
C ASN A 118 8.24 -16.04 18.45
N GLU A 119 8.83 -17.08 17.90
CA GLU A 119 8.89 -17.28 16.46
C GLU A 119 7.51 -17.50 15.85
N ILE A 120 7.34 -17.03 14.63
CA ILE A 120 6.16 -17.26 13.79
C ILE A 120 6.62 -17.68 12.39
N SER A 121 5.78 -18.39 11.68
CA SER A 121 5.97 -18.58 10.23
C SER A 121 5.81 -17.26 9.50
N VAL A 122 6.66 -17.00 8.51
CA VAL A 122 6.60 -15.75 7.74
C VAL A 122 5.22 -15.59 7.09
N PRO A 123 4.51 -14.47 7.33
CA PRO A 123 3.23 -14.23 6.70
C PRO A 123 3.31 -14.24 5.18
N SER A 124 2.43 -14.99 4.53
CA SER A 124 2.38 -15.02 3.07
C SER A 124 1.75 -13.74 2.51
N VAL A 125 2.12 -13.39 1.29
CA VAL A 125 1.54 -12.26 0.57
C VAL A 125 0.11 -12.54 0.08
N THR A 126 -0.34 -13.81 0.16
CA THR A 126 -1.65 -14.23 -0.32
C THR A 126 -2.74 -14.20 0.75
N ASP A 127 -2.38 -14.40 2.01
CA ASP A 127 -3.35 -14.53 3.10
C ASP A 127 -2.92 -13.89 4.43
N GLY A 128 -1.63 -13.64 4.60
CA GLY A 128 -1.05 -13.13 5.84
C GLY A 128 -0.64 -11.65 5.80
N LEU A 129 -0.27 -11.13 4.63
CA LEU A 129 0.24 -9.77 4.47
C LEU A 129 -0.64 -8.97 3.52
N ASP A 130 -1.28 -7.93 4.04
CA ASP A 130 -2.20 -7.08 3.31
C ASP A 130 -1.74 -5.62 3.38
N PHE A 131 -1.63 -5.00 2.24
CA PHE A 131 -1.40 -3.56 2.13
C PHE A 131 -2.71 -2.90 1.74
N PHE A 132 -3.12 -1.87 2.47
CA PHE A 132 -4.34 -1.15 2.19
C PHE A 132 -4.13 0.36 2.18
N ILE A 133 -4.93 1.05 1.41
CA ILE A 133 -5.07 2.50 1.48
C ILE A 133 -6.31 2.85 2.30
N ALA A 134 -6.27 4.01 2.95
CA ALA A 134 -7.34 4.47 3.82
C ALA A 134 -7.65 5.95 3.60
N TYR A 135 -8.91 6.30 3.69
CA TYR A 135 -9.37 7.68 3.76
C TYR A 135 -10.48 7.81 4.80
N GLN A 136 -10.71 9.02 5.28
CA GLN A 136 -11.69 9.25 6.31
C GLN A 136 -12.54 10.49 5.96
N GLY A 137 -13.86 10.33 6.04
CA GLY A 137 -14.79 11.45 6.07
C GLY A 137 -14.86 12.05 7.48
N ILE A 138 -15.24 13.32 7.57
CA ILE A 138 -15.37 14.01 8.85
C ILE A 138 -16.38 13.26 9.73
N GLY A 139 -15.93 12.86 10.95
CA GLY A 139 -16.76 12.15 11.92
C GLY A 139 -17.13 10.70 11.58
N GLN A 140 -16.48 10.12 10.58
CA GLN A 140 -16.71 8.74 10.16
C GLN A 140 -15.54 7.84 10.51
N LYS A 141 -15.79 6.52 10.58
CA LYS A 141 -14.71 5.54 10.58
C LYS A 141 -13.88 5.69 9.30
N ARG A 142 -12.59 5.35 9.36
CA ARG A 142 -11.78 5.30 8.15
C ARG A 142 -12.33 4.25 7.19
N THR A 143 -12.39 4.60 5.93
CA THR A 143 -12.73 3.67 4.86
C THR A 143 -11.45 3.07 4.31
N GLU A 144 -11.43 1.76 4.16
CA GLU A 144 -10.25 0.97 3.77
C GLU A 144 -10.49 0.32 2.41
N ILE A 145 -9.46 0.34 1.56
CA ILE A 145 -9.42 -0.36 0.28
C ILE A 145 -8.25 -1.32 0.33
N HIS A 146 -8.56 -2.60 0.41
CA HIS A 146 -7.61 -3.70 0.55
C HIS A 146 -7.27 -4.34 -0.79
N LEU A 147 -6.20 -5.15 -0.84
CA LEU A 147 -5.95 -6.03 -1.97
C LEU A 147 -7.15 -6.98 -2.18
N THR A 148 -7.46 -7.32 -3.42
CA THR A 148 -8.74 -7.96 -3.82
C THR A 148 -9.09 -9.27 -3.09
N HIS A 149 -8.11 -9.99 -2.59
CA HIS A 149 -8.33 -11.23 -1.83
C HIS A 149 -8.60 -11.01 -0.34
N PHE A 150 -8.44 -9.78 0.16
CA PHE A 150 -8.78 -9.40 1.53
C PHE A 150 -10.14 -8.70 1.54
N ASN A 151 -11.17 -9.41 1.94
CA ASN A 151 -12.57 -8.98 1.87
C ASN A 151 -13.15 -8.49 3.21
N SER A 152 -12.31 -8.16 4.17
CA SER A 152 -12.73 -7.65 5.49
C SER A 152 -11.90 -6.46 5.89
N ALA A 153 -12.54 -5.42 6.44
CA ALA A 153 -11.85 -4.29 7.04
C ALA A 153 -11.08 -4.70 8.31
N THR A 154 -10.17 -3.83 8.74
CA THR A 154 -9.56 -3.94 10.08
C THR A 154 -10.59 -3.60 11.16
N ALA A 155 -10.28 -3.87 12.43
CA ALA A 155 -11.20 -3.62 13.54
C ALA A 155 -11.68 -2.17 13.65
N ASN A 156 -10.79 -1.20 13.32
CA ASN A 156 -11.06 0.22 13.40
C ASN A 156 -11.48 0.86 12.07
N GLY A 157 -11.60 0.04 11.01
CA GLY A 157 -11.98 0.47 9.68
C GLY A 157 -13.34 -0.04 9.23
N GLN A 158 -13.73 0.41 8.06
CA GLN A 158 -14.83 -0.14 7.28
C GLN A 158 -14.36 -0.31 5.84
N LEU A 159 -14.87 -1.32 5.14
CA LEU A 159 -14.61 -1.45 3.71
C LEU A 159 -15.22 -0.27 2.95
N ALA A 160 -14.60 0.11 1.85
CA ALA A 160 -15.23 1.01 0.88
C ALA A 160 -16.59 0.43 0.49
N ASP A 161 -17.62 1.30 0.44
CA ASP A 161 -18.97 0.89 0.10
C ASP A 161 -19.01 0.04 -1.17
N ASN A 162 -19.93 -0.92 -1.20
CA ASN A 162 -20.14 -1.78 -2.35
C ASN A 162 -20.33 -0.99 -3.65
N GLU A 163 -20.88 0.22 -3.59
CA GLU A 163 -21.02 1.08 -4.77
C GLU A 163 -19.69 1.42 -5.43
N VAL A 164 -18.64 1.74 -4.65
CA VAL A 164 -17.30 1.99 -5.20
C VAL A 164 -16.71 0.72 -5.79
N LEU A 165 -16.86 -0.42 -5.10
CA LEU A 165 -16.40 -1.71 -5.58
C LEU A 165 -17.22 -2.19 -6.80
N GLU A 166 -18.52 -1.93 -6.85
CA GLU A 166 -19.37 -2.27 -7.99
C GLU A 166 -19.05 -1.41 -9.23
N VAL A 167 -18.75 -0.12 -9.04
CA VAL A 167 -18.27 0.73 -10.15
C VAL A 167 -16.94 0.21 -10.69
N ILE A 168 -16.01 -0.18 -9.81
CA ILE A 168 -14.73 -0.76 -10.22
C ILE A 168 -14.94 -2.07 -10.97
N LYS A 169 -15.82 -2.95 -10.48
CA LYS A 169 -16.16 -4.22 -11.14
C LYS A 169 -16.89 -3.99 -12.47
N ALA A 170 -17.86 -3.07 -12.51
CA ALA A 170 -18.66 -2.78 -13.70
C ALA A 170 -17.83 -2.26 -14.88
N VAL A 171 -16.71 -1.59 -14.63
CA VAL A 171 -15.80 -1.10 -15.66
C VAL A 171 -14.58 -2.00 -15.86
N ASN A 172 -14.56 -3.19 -15.25
CA ASN A 172 -13.42 -4.12 -15.28
C ASN A 172 -12.06 -3.48 -14.92
N ASN A 173 -12.07 -2.47 -14.06
CA ASN A 173 -10.85 -1.81 -13.63
C ASN A 173 -10.24 -2.54 -12.43
N THR A 174 -8.98 -2.85 -12.53
CA THR A 174 -8.16 -3.30 -11.41
C THR A 174 -7.76 -2.07 -10.61
N TRP A 175 -8.17 -1.99 -9.35
CA TRP A 175 -7.83 -0.86 -8.46
C TRP A 175 -6.45 -1.00 -7.82
N ALA A 176 -5.87 -2.21 -7.79
CA ALA A 176 -4.52 -2.48 -7.32
C ALA A 176 -3.88 -3.64 -8.09
N LEU A 177 -2.61 -3.51 -8.36
CA LEU A 177 -1.77 -4.57 -8.93
C LEU A 177 -0.62 -4.87 -7.98
N CYS A 178 -0.43 -6.14 -7.65
CA CYS A 178 0.76 -6.61 -6.96
C CYS A 178 1.71 -7.23 -7.99
N VAL A 179 2.85 -6.60 -8.20
CA VAL A 179 3.88 -7.07 -9.14
C VAL A 179 5.09 -7.52 -8.34
N PRO A 180 5.60 -8.75 -8.57
CA PRO A 180 6.64 -9.34 -7.71
C PRO A 180 8.05 -8.79 -7.90
N ASP A 181 8.25 -7.85 -8.83
CA ASP A 181 9.56 -7.31 -9.20
C ASP A 181 9.45 -5.79 -9.42
N LYS A 182 10.54 -5.16 -9.83
CA LYS A 182 10.55 -3.74 -10.20
C LYS A 182 9.54 -3.47 -11.30
N PHE A 183 8.69 -2.48 -11.06
CA PHE A 183 7.62 -2.11 -11.95
C PHE A 183 7.69 -0.63 -12.31
N ALA A 184 7.96 -0.33 -13.58
CA ALA A 184 7.86 1.02 -14.11
C ALA A 184 6.37 1.31 -14.37
N TYR A 185 5.76 2.17 -13.56
CA TYR A 185 4.33 2.42 -13.66
C TYR A 185 3.97 3.34 -14.84
N PRO A 186 2.82 3.10 -15.52
CA PRO A 186 2.38 3.96 -16.62
C PRO A 186 2.22 5.41 -16.17
N THR A 187 2.50 6.37 -17.06
CA THR A 187 2.12 7.76 -16.82
C THR A 187 0.61 7.89 -16.71
N GLU A 188 0.13 8.89 -15.99
CA GLU A 188 -1.29 9.06 -15.66
C GLU A 188 -2.25 9.05 -16.86
N THR A 189 -1.80 9.50 -18.01
CA THR A 189 -2.60 9.52 -19.25
C THR A 189 -2.43 8.27 -20.09
N THR A 190 -1.62 7.31 -19.63
CA THR A 190 -1.32 6.10 -20.39
C THR A 190 -2.12 4.91 -19.88
N VAL A 191 -2.93 4.33 -20.74
CA VAL A 191 -3.61 3.07 -20.44
C VAL A 191 -2.56 1.96 -20.31
N ILE A 192 -2.67 1.12 -19.28
CA ILE A 192 -1.68 0.09 -18.97
C ILE A 192 -1.40 -0.86 -20.13
N THR A 193 -2.41 -1.20 -20.94
CA THR A 193 -2.25 -2.04 -22.14
C THR A 193 -1.38 -1.39 -23.22
N ASN A 194 -1.27 -0.06 -23.22
CA ASN A 194 -0.37 0.66 -24.13
C ASN A 194 1.08 0.69 -23.63
N ALA A 195 1.27 0.63 -22.32
CA ALA A 195 2.60 0.57 -21.71
C ALA A 195 3.12 -0.87 -21.68
N TYR A 196 2.24 -1.84 -21.47
CA TYR A 196 2.54 -3.26 -21.32
C TYR A 196 1.68 -4.08 -22.27
N SER A 197 2.22 -4.43 -23.43
CA SER A 197 1.45 -5.10 -24.52
C SER A 197 0.88 -6.46 -24.14
N LYS A 198 1.51 -7.18 -23.20
CA LYS A 198 1.06 -8.49 -22.71
C LYS A 198 0.08 -8.41 -21.52
N PHE A 199 -0.22 -7.21 -21.02
CA PHE A 199 -1.08 -7.05 -19.84
C PHE A 199 -2.50 -7.56 -20.08
N ALA A 200 -3.06 -7.33 -21.28
CA ALA A 200 -4.41 -7.76 -21.62
C ALA A 200 -4.55 -9.28 -21.58
N ASP A 201 -3.56 -10.02 -22.09
CA ASP A 201 -3.55 -11.49 -22.10
C ASP A 201 -3.49 -12.03 -20.66
N TRP A 202 -2.63 -11.44 -19.82
CA TRP A 202 -2.55 -11.78 -18.41
C TRP A 202 -3.85 -11.44 -17.65
N ALA A 203 -4.45 -10.31 -17.92
CA ALA A 203 -5.70 -9.91 -17.26
C ALA A 203 -6.87 -10.83 -17.63
N HIS A 204 -6.85 -11.39 -18.84
CA HIS A 204 -7.83 -12.39 -19.29
C HIS A 204 -7.58 -13.77 -18.66
N ASP A 205 -6.31 -14.18 -18.57
CA ASP A 205 -5.89 -15.44 -17.94
C ASP A 205 -4.60 -15.23 -17.16
N GLN A 206 -4.73 -15.12 -15.82
CA GLN A 206 -3.61 -14.85 -14.91
C GLN A 206 -2.58 -15.98 -14.85
N SER A 207 -2.89 -17.15 -15.41
CA SER A 207 -1.92 -18.24 -15.56
C SER A 207 -1.05 -18.10 -16.80
N SER A 208 -1.48 -17.27 -17.77
CA SER A 208 -0.73 -16.97 -18.98
C SER A 208 0.11 -15.71 -18.82
N THR A 209 1.15 -15.55 -19.63
CA THR A 209 1.99 -14.34 -19.71
C THR A 209 2.33 -13.73 -18.34
N THR A 210 2.67 -14.57 -17.36
CA THR A 210 2.98 -14.15 -15.96
C THR A 210 4.16 -13.19 -15.85
N ASP A 211 4.92 -13.01 -16.94
CA ASP A 211 6.03 -12.06 -17.07
C ASP A 211 5.64 -10.78 -17.82
N TRP A 212 4.34 -10.48 -17.96
CA TRP A 212 3.82 -9.34 -18.72
C TRP A 212 4.50 -8.01 -18.36
N TYR A 213 4.84 -7.79 -17.10
CA TYR A 213 5.46 -6.58 -16.59
C TYR A 213 6.93 -6.40 -17.01
N LYS A 214 7.57 -7.41 -17.58
CA LYS A 214 8.95 -7.33 -18.08
C LYS A 214 9.05 -6.73 -19.49
N THR A 215 7.95 -6.67 -20.24
CA THR A 215 7.90 -6.12 -21.60
C THR A 215 7.21 -4.77 -21.58
N VAL A 216 7.98 -3.70 -21.52
CA VAL A 216 7.50 -2.33 -21.32
C VAL A 216 7.86 -1.42 -22.49
N SER A 217 6.95 -0.48 -22.83
CA SER A 217 7.22 0.67 -23.70
C SER A 217 7.80 1.80 -22.86
N SER A 218 9.10 2.01 -22.95
CA SER A 218 9.85 2.90 -22.05
C SER A 218 9.45 4.37 -22.13
N ASP A 219 8.87 4.81 -23.24
CA ASP A 219 8.35 6.17 -23.48
C ASP A 219 7.00 6.45 -22.79
N LYS A 220 6.35 5.40 -22.27
CA LYS A 220 4.99 5.45 -21.69
C LYS A 220 4.95 5.22 -20.19
N VAL A 221 6.10 5.09 -19.56
CA VAL A 221 6.21 4.76 -18.14
C VAL A 221 7.18 5.70 -17.44
N ILE A 222 6.99 5.82 -16.12
CA ILE A 222 7.95 6.46 -15.23
C ILE A 222 8.90 5.37 -14.74
N GLN A 223 10.17 5.55 -15.02
CA GLN A 223 11.23 4.65 -14.59
C GLN A 223 11.80 5.08 -13.23
N TYR A 224 12.40 4.14 -12.52
CA TYR A 224 13.03 4.37 -11.20
C TYR A 224 14.46 4.90 -11.35
#